data_6188e6bdb5b9f0e669b00f2411ce6a1a
#
_entry.id   6188e6bdb5b9f0e669b00f2411ce6a1a
#
_cell.length_a   1.000
_cell.length_b   1.000
_cell.length_c   1.000
_cell.angle_alpha   90.00
_cell.angle_beta   90.00
_cell.angle_gamma   90.00
#
_symmetry.space_group_name_H-M   'P 1'
#
loop_
_entity.id
_entity.type
_entity.pdbx_description
1 polymer ?
#
loop_
_entity_poly.entity_id
_entity_poly.type
_entity_poly.pdbx_seq_one_letter_code
_entity_poly.pdbx_strand_id
1 'polypeptide(L)'
;MIETQKILVRHEGHTPRERSECGWRDRLISREDVALEPAAWAHAVDIDGAKPHFHKVATELYYVLEGRGSVTLDGVEHEVWKGSLVHIPPGVVHSAVGRMRILVIGIPDIGAADYFEIASE
;
A
#
# COMPACT_ATOMS: atom_id res chain seq x y z
N MET A 1 -8.98 -14.67 33.63
CA MET A 1 -9.71 -14.25 32.41
C MET A 1 -8.83 -14.43 31.19
N ILE A 2 -9.35 -15.03 30.16
CA ILE A 2 -8.60 -15.23 28.92
C ILE A 2 -8.73 -13.98 28.06
N GLU A 3 -7.62 -13.43 27.64
CA GLU A 3 -7.65 -12.32 26.70
C GLU A 3 -8.21 -12.76 25.34
N THR A 4 -9.02 -11.92 24.75
CA THR A 4 -9.53 -12.15 23.40
C THR A 4 -8.37 -12.10 22.42
N GLN A 5 -8.25 -13.10 21.57
CA GLN A 5 -7.27 -13.11 20.50
C GLN A 5 -7.61 -12.02 19.49
N LYS A 6 -6.59 -11.28 19.05
CA LYS A 6 -6.74 -10.23 18.04
C LYS A 6 -6.60 -10.83 16.64
N ILE A 7 -7.48 -11.75 16.32
CA ILE A 7 -7.44 -12.53 15.09
C ILE A 7 -8.42 -11.96 14.08
N LEU A 8 -8.02 -11.91 12.82
CA LEU A 8 -8.83 -11.37 11.74
C LEU A 8 -8.76 -12.27 10.52
N VAL A 9 -9.92 -12.51 9.92
CA VAL A 9 -10.01 -13.08 8.57
C VAL A 9 -10.98 -12.20 7.80
N ARG A 10 -10.54 -11.68 6.66
CA ARG A 10 -11.37 -10.88 5.77
C ARG A 10 -11.17 -11.32 4.33
N HIS A 11 -12.15 -10.99 3.49
CA HIS A 11 -12.12 -11.34 2.09
C HIS A 11 -12.35 -10.09 1.25
N GLU A 12 -11.63 -9.98 0.14
CA GLU A 12 -11.89 -8.94 -0.84
C GLU A 12 -13.37 -9.00 -1.28
N GLY A 13 -13.94 -7.85 -1.56
CA GLY A 13 -15.35 -7.77 -1.90
C GLY A 13 -16.29 -7.70 -0.70
N HIS A 14 -15.80 -8.01 0.50
CA HIS A 14 -16.56 -7.94 1.75
C HIS A 14 -15.99 -6.87 2.69
N THR A 15 -15.10 -6.03 2.19
CA THR A 15 -14.43 -4.98 2.96
C THR A 15 -14.72 -3.62 2.33
N PRO A 16 -14.48 -2.53 3.06
CA PRO A 16 -14.66 -1.19 2.48
C PRO A 16 -13.79 -1.00 1.25
N ARG A 17 -14.38 -0.45 0.19
CA ARG A 17 -13.67 -0.05 -1.01
C ARG A 17 -13.74 1.46 -1.12
N GLU A 18 -12.58 2.10 -1.27
CA GLU A 18 -12.51 3.55 -1.24
C GLU A 18 -11.38 4.08 -2.11
N ARG A 19 -11.46 5.35 -2.49
CA ARG A 19 -10.41 6.02 -3.24
C ARG A 19 -9.22 6.30 -2.32
N SER A 20 -8.01 6.00 -2.81
CA SER A 20 -6.75 6.31 -2.14
C SER A 20 -5.87 7.13 -3.09
N GLU A 21 -4.69 7.52 -2.64
CA GLU A 21 -3.74 8.28 -3.46
C GLU A 21 -3.25 7.50 -4.67
N CYS A 22 -3.30 6.18 -4.64
CA CYS A 22 -2.79 5.31 -5.71
C CYS A 22 -3.88 4.75 -6.62
N GLY A 23 -5.14 4.88 -6.24
CA GLY A 23 -6.25 4.31 -6.98
C GLY A 23 -7.39 3.88 -6.06
N TRP A 24 -8.09 2.81 -6.44
CA TRP A 24 -9.17 2.24 -5.63
C TRP A 24 -8.61 1.10 -4.78
N ARG A 25 -8.86 1.17 -3.49
CA ARG A 25 -8.36 0.17 -2.55
C ARG A 25 -9.49 -0.59 -1.86
N ASP A 26 -9.27 -1.87 -1.66
CA ASP A 26 -10.07 -2.68 -0.75
C ASP A 26 -9.27 -2.77 0.55
N ARG A 27 -9.80 -2.15 1.60
CA ARG A 27 -9.11 -2.03 2.87
C ARG A 27 -9.25 -3.32 3.66
N LEU A 28 -8.17 -4.08 3.77
CA LEU A 28 -8.18 -5.37 4.47
C LEU A 28 -7.89 -5.22 5.95
N ILE A 29 -6.83 -4.51 6.30
CA ILE A 29 -6.51 -4.16 7.69
C ILE A 29 -5.83 -2.79 7.72
N SER A 30 -6.20 -1.96 8.67
CA SER A 30 -5.64 -0.62 8.79
C SER A 30 -5.80 -0.10 10.22
N ARG A 31 -5.38 1.14 10.44
CA ARG A 31 -5.50 1.82 11.72
C ARG A 31 -6.92 1.97 12.23
N GLU A 32 -7.91 1.93 11.34
CA GLU A 32 -9.31 1.97 11.75
C GLU A 32 -9.72 0.74 12.55
N ASP A 33 -8.94 -0.32 12.47
CA ASP A 33 -9.16 -1.55 13.24
C ASP A 33 -8.51 -1.45 14.63
N VAL A 34 -8.83 -0.40 15.36
CA VAL A 34 -8.17 -0.06 16.63
C VAL A 34 -8.17 -1.20 17.65
N ALA A 35 -9.23 -2.01 17.66
CA ALA A 35 -9.33 -3.13 18.59
C ALA A 35 -8.30 -4.23 18.30
N LEU A 36 -7.76 -4.27 17.09
CA LEU A 36 -6.75 -5.25 16.71
C LEU A 36 -5.33 -4.77 17.01
N GLU A 37 -5.14 -3.46 17.20
CA GLU A 37 -3.83 -2.85 17.39
C GLU A 37 -2.83 -3.32 16.33
N PRO A 38 -3.14 -3.13 15.04
CA PRO A 38 -2.34 -3.74 13.99
C PRO A 38 -0.93 -3.17 13.92
N ALA A 39 0.06 -4.06 13.72
CA ALA A 39 1.46 -3.66 13.51
C ALA A 39 1.73 -3.27 12.05
N ALA A 40 0.78 -3.55 11.17
CA ALA A 40 0.90 -3.27 9.73
C ALA A 40 -0.49 -3.03 9.18
N TRP A 41 -0.57 -2.38 8.00
CA TRP A 41 -1.81 -2.39 7.25
C TRP A 41 -1.61 -3.10 5.91
N ALA A 42 -2.71 -3.56 5.33
CA ALA A 42 -2.70 -4.21 4.03
C ALA A 42 -3.94 -3.79 3.24
N HIS A 43 -3.74 -3.39 1.98
CA HIS A 43 -4.79 -2.99 1.07
C HIS A 43 -4.56 -3.65 -0.29
N ALA A 44 -5.64 -4.09 -0.93
CA ALA A 44 -5.57 -4.48 -2.34
C ALA A 44 -5.96 -3.25 -3.16
N VAL A 45 -5.09 -2.81 -4.04
CA VAL A 45 -5.23 -1.55 -4.76
C VAL A 45 -5.25 -1.78 -6.26
N ASP A 46 -6.28 -1.25 -6.92
CA ASP A 46 -6.28 -1.10 -8.37
C ASP A 46 -5.59 0.22 -8.69
N ILE A 47 -4.42 0.16 -9.28
CA ILE A 47 -3.60 1.34 -9.55
C ILE A 47 -4.29 2.25 -10.56
N ASP A 48 -4.28 3.54 -10.25
CA ASP A 48 -4.82 4.59 -11.13
C ASP A 48 -3.91 5.82 -11.10
N GLY A 49 -2.60 5.55 -11.14
CA GLY A 49 -1.57 6.59 -11.12
C GLY A 49 -1.40 7.22 -9.75
N ALA A 50 -0.20 7.17 -9.22
CA ALA A 50 0.13 7.83 -7.97
C ALA A 50 1.14 8.94 -8.26
N LYS A 51 0.97 10.10 -7.59
CA LYS A 51 1.99 11.14 -7.63
C LYS A 51 3.23 10.65 -6.90
N PRO A 52 4.43 11.05 -7.34
CA PRO A 52 5.65 10.72 -6.60
C PRO A 52 5.56 11.19 -5.15
N HIS A 53 5.81 10.28 -4.23
CA HIS A 53 5.73 10.54 -2.80
C HIS A 53 6.65 9.58 -2.03
N PHE A 54 6.81 9.84 -0.75
CA PHE A 54 7.60 8.99 0.13
C PHE A 54 7.02 8.97 1.54
N HIS A 55 7.45 7.98 2.31
CA HIS A 55 7.12 7.85 3.74
C HIS A 55 8.43 7.93 4.53
N LYS A 56 8.43 8.62 5.64
CA LYS A 56 9.65 8.78 6.46
C LYS A 56 9.84 7.65 7.46
N VAL A 57 8.76 7.05 7.91
CA VAL A 57 8.79 6.02 8.97
C VAL A 57 8.52 4.64 8.41
N ALA A 58 7.51 4.51 7.57
CA ALA A 58 7.04 3.21 7.12
C ALA A 58 7.87 2.63 5.98
N THR A 59 8.04 1.32 6.03
CA THR A 59 8.44 0.50 4.89
C THR A 59 7.18 0.06 4.18
N GLU A 60 7.21 0.05 2.85
CA GLU A 60 6.07 -0.39 2.05
C GLU A 60 6.48 -1.56 1.16
N LEU A 61 5.59 -2.52 1.02
CA LEU A 61 5.76 -3.65 0.12
C LEU A 61 4.63 -3.65 -0.89
N TYR A 62 4.96 -3.86 -2.17
CA TYR A 62 3.98 -4.11 -3.22
C TYR A 62 4.16 -5.53 -3.73
N TYR A 63 3.07 -6.25 -3.83
CA TYR A 63 3.05 -7.52 -4.53
C TYR A 63 2.00 -7.45 -5.63
N VAL A 64 2.41 -7.62 -6.89
CA VAL A 64 1.50 -7.50 -8.02
C VAL A 64 0.64 -8.75 -8.13
N LEU A 65 -0.67 -8.58 -7.92
CA LEU A 65 -1.65 -9.66 -7.95
C LEU A 65 -2.11 -9.97 -9.37
N GLU A 66 -2.27 -8.93 -10.20
CA GLU A 66 -2.76 -9.04 -11.56
C GLU A 66 -2.19 -7.91 -12.41
N GLY A 67 -2.02 -8.17 -13.71
CA GLY A 67 -1.65 -7.15 -14.68
C GLY A 67 -0.17 -6.82 -14.69
N ARG A 68 0.14 -5.65 -15.22
CA ARG A 68 1.52 -5.15 -15.34
C ARG A 68 1.55 -3.64 -15.36
N GLY A 69 2.70 -3.10 -15.06
CA GLY A 69 2.93 -1.67 -15.07
C GLY A 69 4.38 -1.36 -14.76
N SER A 70 4.63 -0.15 -14.26
CA SER A 70 5.95 0.24 -13.81
C SER A 70 5.87 0.92 -12.45
N VAL A 71 6.94 0.74 -11.67
CA VAL A 71 7.13 1.41 -10.39
C VAL A 71 8.44 2.18 -10.48
N THR A 72 8.39 3.46 -10.19
CA THR A 72 9.56 4.32 -10.19
C THR A 72 10.05 4.51 -8.77
N LEU A 73 11.31 4.17 -8.51
CA LEU A 73 11.93 4.24 -7.19
C LEU A 73 13.14 5.16 -7.27
N ASP A 74 13.10 6.30 -6.56
CA ASP A 74 14.14 7.33 -6.59
C ASP A 74 14.60 7.66 -8.02
N GLY A 75 13.62 7.84 -8.92
CA GLY A 75 13.86 8.22 -10.31
C GLY A 75 14.18 7.07 -11.26
N VAL A 76 14.32 5.84 -10.77
CA VAL A 76 14.58 4.67 -11.61
C VAL A 76 13.30 3.89 -11.84
N GLU A 77 12.93 3.75 -13.11
CA GLU A 77 11.72 3.01 -13.49
C GLU A 77 11.99 1.50 -13.57
N HIS A 78 11.13 0.72 -12.96
CA HIS A 78 11.18 -0.73 -12.99
C HIS A 78 9.89 -1.28 -13.55
N GLU A 79 9.97 -2.16 -14.54
CA GLU A 79 8.80 -2.87 -15.01
C GLU A 79 8.43 -3.97 -14.03
N VAL A 80 7.13 -4.09 -13.76
CA VAL A 80 6.59 -5.10 -12.84
C VAL A 80 5.37 -5.77 -13.47
N TRP A 81 5.12 -7.01 -13.06
CA TRP A 81 4.01 -7.80 -13.55
C TRP A 81 3.56 -8.77 -12.47
N LYS A 82 2.54 -9.53 -12.75
CA LYS A 82 1.98 -10.50 -11.79
C LYS A 82 3.11 -11.33 -11.13
N GLY A 83 3.15 -11.31 -9.80
CA GLY A 83 4.16 -12.01 -9.02
C GLY A 83 5.38 -11.17 -8.66
N SER A 84 5.48 -9.94 -9.14
CA SER A 84 6.59 -9.05 -8.76
C SER A 84 6.41 -8.55 -7.33
N LEU A 85 7.51 -8.51 -6.59
CA LEU A 85 7.58 -7.88 -5.27
C LEU A 85 8.44 -6.64 -5.34
N VAL A 86 7.96 -5.53 -4.78
CA VAL A 86 8.71 -4.28 -4.67
C VAL A 86 8.87 -3.95 -3.19
N HIS A 87 10.09 -3.69 -2.77
CA HIS A 87 10.41 -3.26 -1.41
C HIS A 87 10.75 -1.78 -1.44
N ILE A 88 10.02 -0.98 -0.68
CA ILE A 88 10.17 0.47 -0.66
C ILE A 88 10.53 0.90 0.77
N PRO A 89 11.83 1.09 1.05
CA PRO A 89 12.28 1.57 2.38
C PRO A 89 11.81 2.98 2.67
N PRO A 90 11.83 3.41 3.94
CA PRO A 90 11.55 4.80 4.28
C PRO A 90 12.45 5.76 3.51
N GLY A 91 11.89 6.87 3.06
CA GLY A 91 12.61 7.91 2.33
C GLY A 91 12.71 7.70 0.82
N VAL A 92 12.37 6.54 0.31
CA VAL A 92 12.42 6.29 -1.14
C VAL A 92 11.20 6.90 -1.81
N VAL A 93 11.45 7.83 -2.74
CA VAL A 93 10.41 8.47 -3.54
C VAL A 93 9.91 7.45 -4.55
N HIS A 94 8.60 7.23 -4.58
CA HIS A 94 8.02 6.21 -5.45
C HIS A 94 6.72 6.66 -6.09
N SER A 95 6.44 6.08 -7.24
CA SER A 95 5.19 6.23 -7.97
C SER A 95 4.92 4.95 -8.76
N ALA A 96 3.68 4.74 -9.15
CA ALA A 96 3.28 3.54 -9.89
C ALA A 96 2.27 3.90 -10.96
N VAL A 97 2.41 3.30 -12.13
CA VAL A 97 1.47 3.46 -13.25
C VAL A 97 1.25 2.11 -13.93
N GLY A 98 0.11 1.99 -14.61
CA GLY A 98 -0.21 0.81 -15.38
C GLY A 98 -1.52 0.18 -14.95
N ARG A 99 -1.92 -0.86 -15.67
CA ARG A 99 -3.13 -1.63 -15.35
C ARG A 99 -2.74 -2.82 -14.48
N MET A 100 -2.77 -2.61 -13.19
CA MET A 100 -2.42 -3.68 -12.26
C MET A 100 -3.15 -3.55 -10.94
N ARG A 101 -3.31 -4.69 -10.30
CA ARG A 101 -3.83 -4.79 -8.95
C ARG A 101 -2.69 -5.24 -8.05
N ILE A 102 -2.48 -4.52 -6.97
CA ILE A 102 -1.34 -4.69 -6.07
C ILE A 102 -1.84 -4.93 -4.67
N LEU A 103 -1.24 -5.88 -3.95
CA LEU A 103 -1.33 -5.93 -2.50
C LEU A 103 -0.27 -5.00 -1.94
N VAL A 104 -0.72 -3.98 -1.22
CA VAL A 104 0.15 -3.00 -0.57
C VAL A 104 0.18 -3.28 0.92
N ILE A 105 1.38 -3.43 1.48
CA ILE A 105 1.58 -3.66 2.91
C ILE A 105 2.44 -2.52 3.46
N GLY A 106 1.96 -1.87 4.52
CA GLY A 106 2.70 -0.82 5.22
C GLY A 106 3.13 -1.29 6.60
N ILE A 107 4.40 -1.10 6.94
CA ILE A 107 5.01 -1.53 8.21
C ILE A 107 5.84 -0.38 8.77
N PRO A 108 5.49 0.18 9.93
CA PRO A 108 4.20 0.04 10.60
C PRO A 108 3.08 0.67 9.78
N ASP A 109 1.90 0.76 10.33
CA ASP A 109 0.76 1.40 9.71
C ASP A 109 1.11 2.82 9.20
N ILE A 110 0.86 3.09 7.90
CA ILE A 110 1.15 4.39 7.31
C ILE A 110 -0.01 5.34 7.57
N GLY A 111 0.24 6.37 8.36
CA GLY A 111 -0.74 7.40 8.61
C GLY A 111 -0.64 8.56 7.61
N ALA A 112 -1.68 9.41 7.61
CA ALA A 112 -1.69 10.61 6.79
C ALA A 112 -0.50 11.54 7.10
N ALA A 113 0.00 11.52 8.33
CA ALA A 113 1.16 12.30 8.75
C ALA A 113 2.48 11.77 8.18
N ASP A 114 2.50 10.55 7.66
CA ASP A 114 3.70 9.92 7.05
C ASP A 114 3.56 9.82 5.53
N TYR A 115 2.98 10.82 4.91
CA TYR A 115 2.81 10.90 3.46
C TYR A 115 3.32 12.26 2.99
N PHE A 116 4.32 12.25 2.10
CA PHE A 116 4.97 13.45 1.60
C PHE A 116 5.05 13.41 0.09
N GLU A 117 4.33 14.31 -0.59
CA GLU A 117 4.41 14.44 -2.04
C GLU A 117 5.63 15.25 -2.43
N ILE A 118 6.21 14.90 -3.59
CA ILE A 118 7.26 15.69 -4.20
C ILE A 118 6.60 16.73 -5.09
N ALA A 119 6.95 18.00 -4.87
CA ALA A 119 6.42 19.09 -5.70
C ALA A 119 6.89 18.91 -7.14
N SER A 120 5.96 19.03 -8.08
CA SER A 120 6.34 19.03 -9.49
C SER A 120 6.93 20.40 -9.85
N GLU A 121 7.99 20.36 -10.61
CA GLU A 121 8.63 21.57 -11.14
C GLU A 121 7.94 22.04 -12.42
#